data_480c2ba7c86e3ee5041a04b35182cdcd
#
_entry.id   480c2ba7c86e3ee5041a04b35182cdcd
#
_cell.length_a   1.000
_cell.length_b   1.000
_cell.length_c   1.000
_cell.angle_alpha   90.00
_cell.angle_beta   90.00
_cell.angle_gamma   90.00
#
_symmetry.space_group_name_H-M   'P 1'
#
loop_
_entity.id
_entity.type
_entity.pdbx_description
1 polymer ?
#
loop_
_entity_poly.entity_id
_entity_poly.type
_entity_poly.pdbx_seq_one_letter_code
_entity_poly.pdbx_strand_id
1 'polypeptide(L)'
;MKKSLLIGSIKSISLIMLAVIILSGCKKDEVEEPVSLIKKATITLSGAQEVPAVTTSGTGTAEISYDPTMKMITYKITWQLGNPSATTTNMHFHGSETGSDLVSSGVAIGITGFATGSAGLLNGMTIALTDVQAAQLLAGKWYVNIHSSTVGSGELRGNIKFN
;
A
#
# COMPACT_ATOMS: atom_id res chain seq x y z
N MET A 1 67.28 44.53 75.03
CA MET A 1 65.86 44.24 75.13
C MET A 1 65.11 45.01 74.02
N LYS A 2 64.83 44.44 72.84
CA LYS A 2 63.88 44.95 71.85
C LYS A 2 63.42 43.72 71.10
N LYS A 3 62.14 43.42 71.17
CA LYS A 3 61.47 42.38 70.46
C LYS A 3 61.11 42.95 69.07
N SER A 4 61.51 42.28 68.01
CA SER A 4 61.12 42.56 66.65
C SER A 4 59.96 41.66 66.30
N LEU A 5 58.88 42.25 65.85
CA LEU A 5 57.67 41.59 65.41
C LEU A 5 57.75 41.35 63.87
N LEU A 6 57.76 40.10 63.47
CA LEU A 6 57.71 39.70 62.03
C LEU A 6 56.27 39.52 61.62
N ILE A 7 55.81 40.35 60.74
CA ILE A 7 54.46 40.26 60.09
C ILE A 7 54.57 39.28 58.94
N GLY A 8 53.89 38.13 59.07
CA GLY A 8 53.75 37.16 58.03
C GLY A 8 52.70 37.55 57.02
N SER A 9 53.09 37.58 55.76
CA SER A 9 52.21 37.85 54.59
C SER A 9 51.40 36.60 54.25
N ILE A 10 50.06 36.69 54.42
CA ILE A 10 49.14 35.65 54.01
C ILE A 10 48.89 35.81 52.45
N LYS A 11 49.39 34.87 51.68
CA LYS A 11 49.06 34.79 50.25
C LYS A 11 47.69 34.13 50.08
N SER A 12 46.74 34.89 49.62
CA SER A 12 45.42 34.39 49.22
C SER A 12 45.54 33.49 48.02
N ILE A 13 45.26 32.21 48.17
CA ILE A 13 45.11 31.25 47.10
C ILE A 13 43.67 31.34 46.62
N SER A 14 43.49 31.97 45.45
CA SER A 14 42.18 32.02 44.78
C SER A 14 41.91 30.65 44.16
N LEU A 15 40.97 29.87 44.74
CA LEU A 15 40.52 28.59 44.19
C LEU A 15 39.49 28.86 43.08
N ILE A 16 39.94 28.78 41.82
CA ILE A 16 39.05 28.85 40.67
C ILE A 16 38.36 27.49 40.57
N MET A 17 37.08 27.46 40.96
CA MET A 17 36.22 26.30 40.81
C MET A 17 35.72 26.24 39.36
N LEU A 18 36.36 25.38 38.55
CA LEU A 18 35.96 25.11 37.15
C LEU A 18 34.71 24.23 37.20
N ALA A 19 33.55 24.84 37.02
CA ALA A 19 32.27 24.11 36.86
C ALA A 19 32.25 23.43 35.49
N VAL A 20 32.49 22.13 35.45
CA VAL A 20 32.29 21.27 34.26
C VAL A 20 30.79 21.05 34.15
N ILE A 21 30.15 21.79 33.23
CA ILE A 21 28.77 21.54 32.83
C ILE A 21 28.78 20.31 31.91
N ILE A 22 28.45 19.15 32.47
CA ILE A 22 28.19 17.93 31.68
C ILE A 22 26.84 18.14 31.01
N LEU A 23 26.85 18.58 29.74
CA LEU A 23 25.68 18.52 28.86
C LEU A 23 25.39 17.05 28.58
N SER A 24 24.58 16.42 29.43
CA SER A 24 23.92 15.15 29.12
C SER A 24 22.97 15.42 27.92
N GLY A 25 23.49 15.25 26.72
CA GLY A 25 22.64 15.18 25.53
C GLY A 25 21.74 13.96 25.65
N CYS A 26 20.46 14.18 26.00
CA CYS A 26 19.44 13.17 25.74
C CYS A 26 19.48 12.86 24.25
N LYS A 27 20.04 11.71 23.87
CA LYS A 27 19.72 11.11 22.59
C LYS A 27 18.23 10.87 22.62
N LYS A 28 17.49 11.63 21.81
CA LYS A 28 16.13 11.26 21.43
C LYS A 28 16.28 9.92 20.77
N ASP A 29 15.85 8.84 21.43
CA ASP A 29 15.62 7.58 20.76
C ASP A 29 14.55 7.90 19.71
N GLU A 30 14.96 8.02 18.44
CA GLU A 30 14.03 8.03 17.34
C GLU A 30 13.36 6.66 17.37
N VAL A 31 12.12 6.65 17.82
CA VAL A 31 11.24 5.49 17.68
C VAL A 31 11.06 5.35 16.17
N GLU A 32 11.78 4.41 15.54
CA GLU A 32 11.52 4.05 14.16
C GLU A 32 10.06 3.60 14.10
N GLU A 33 9.23 4.39 13.41
CA GLU A 33 7.85 4.00 13.10
C GLU A 33 7.90 2.65 12.39
N PRO A 34 7.06 1.67 12.80
CA PRO A 34 7.10 0.35 12.20
C PRO A 34 6.85 0.46 10.69
N VAL A 35 7.81 0.00 9.91
CA VAL A 35 7.69 -0.01 8.45
C VAL A 35 6.49 -0.85 8.09
N SER A 36 5.47 -0.20 7.52
CA SER A 36 4.28 -0.91 7.05
C SER A 36 4.66 -1.87 5.91
N LEU A 37 4.46 -3.15 6.13
CA LEU A 37 4.65 -4.17 5.09
C LEU A 37 3.52 -4.17 4.05
N ILE A 38 2.45 -3.41 4.28
CA ILE A 38 1.29 -3.32 3.38
C ILE A 38 1.74 -2.75 2.02
N LYS A 39 1.49 -3.51 0.96
CA LYS A 39 1.68 -3.07 -0.42
C LYS A 39 0.41 -2.41 -0.92
N LYS A 40 0.53 -1.24 -1.56
CA LYS A 40 -0.61 -0.48 -2.07
C LYS A 40 -0.44 -0.16 -3.54
N ALA A 41 -1.55 -0.18 -4.27
CA ALA A 41 -1.63 0.27 -5.66
C ALA A 41 -2.98 0.94 -5.90
N THR A 42 -2.98 1.97 -6.74
CA THR A 42 -4.20 2.53 -7.33
C THR A 42 -4.09 2.31 -8.83
N ILE A 43 -5.03 1.56 -9.38
CA ILE A 43 -5.03 1.15 -10.77
C ILE A 43 -6.27 1.67 -11.48
N THR A 44 -6.12 2.00 -12.75
CA THR A 44 -7.25 2.31 -13.64
C THR A 44 -7.80 1.03 -14.25
N LEU A 45 -9.12 1.00 -14.48
CA LEU A 45 -9.83 -0.08 -15.16
C LEU A 45 -10.29 0.45 -16.51
N SER A 46 -9.99 -0.26 -17.58
CA SER A 46 -10.39 0.12 -18.94
C SER A 46 -10.53 -1.10 -19.84
N GLY A 47 -11.30 -0.97 -20.90
CA GLY A 47 -11.41 -2.01 -21.93
C GLY A 47 -10.11 -2.22 -22.71
N ALA A 48 -9.28 -1.19 -22.81
CA ALA A 48 -7.98 -1.29 -23.50
C ALA A 48 -7.00 -2.24 -22.81
N GLN A 49 -7.18 -2.51 -21.51
CA GLN A 49 -6.38 -3.47 -20.76
C GLN A 49 -6.92 -4.90 -20.84
N GLU A 50 -8.11 -5.14 -21.37
CA GLU A 50 -8.62 -6.49 -21.61
C GLU A 50 -7.79 -7.22 -22.68
N VAL A 51 -7.81 -8.54 -22.64
CA VAL A 51 -7.09 -9.37 -23.63
C VAL A 51 -8.04 -10.44 -24.16
N PRO A 52 -8.47 -10.30 -25.45
CA PRO A 52 -8.20 -9.17 -26.35
C PRO A 52 -8.82 -7.85 -25.88
N ALA A 53 -8.25 -6.72 -26.31
CA ALA A 53 -8.75 -5.40 -25.94
C ALA A 53 -10.21 -5.18 -26.37
N VAL A 54 -10.98 -4.51 -25.51
CA VAL A 54 -12.40 -4.20 -25.71
C VAL A 54 -12.55 -2.70 -25.97
N THR A 55 -13.29 -2.35 -27.01
CA THR A 55 -13.68 -0.96 -27.28
C THR A 55 -14.91 -0.63 -26.45
N THR A 56 -14.74 0.18 -25.42
CA THR A 56 -15.80 0.69 -24.54
C THR A 56 -15.44 2.09 -24.06
N SER A 57 -16.44 2.90 -23.76
CA SER A 57 -16.27 4.15 -23.01
C SER A 57 -16.29 3.95 -21.49
N GLY A 58 -16.45 2.71 -21.04
CA GLY A 58 -16.44 2.35 -19.64
C GLY A 58 -15.08 2.61 -18.98
N THR A 59 -15.12 2.99 -17.73
CA THR A 59 -13.92 3.29 -16.93
C THR A 59 -14.12 2.83 -15.48
N GLY A 60 -13.01 2.69 -14.77
CA GLY A 60 -13.04 2.42 -13.33
C GLY A 60 -11.70 2.68 -12.67
N THR A 61 -11.70 2.54 -11.37
CA THR A 61 -10.48 2.56 -10.54
C THR A 61 -10.56 1.47 -9.48
N ALA A 62 -9.42 0.92 -9.10
CA ALA A 62 -9.32 0.06 -7.93
C ALA A 62 -8.16 0.50 -7.05
N GLU A 63 -8.47 0.78 -5.79
CA GLU A 63 -7.48 0.94 -4.72
C GLU A 63 -7.25 -0.44 -4.10
N ILE A 64 -6.04 -0.94 -4.18
CA ILE A 64 -5.64 -2.28 -3.74
C ILE A 64 -4.63 -2.15 -2.61
N SER A 65 -4.88 -2.84 -1.50
CA SER A 65 -3.94 -2.99 -0.40
C SER A 65 -3.73 -4.47 -0.11
N TYR A 66 -2.50 -4.94 -0.21
CA TYR A 66 -2.14 -6.32 0.14
C TYR A 66 -1.38 -6.35 1.46
N ASP A 67 -1.89 -7.11 2.42
CA ASP A 67 -1.24 -7.39 3.69
C ASP A 67 -0.48 -8.73 3.59
N PRO A 68 0.86 -8.73 3.61
CA PRO A 68 1.65 -9.95 3.52
C PRO A 68 1.59 -10.82 4.78
N THR A 69 1.21 -10.27 5.93
CA THR A 69 1.05 -11.02 7.18
C THR A 69 -0.23 -11.85 7.15
N MET A 70 -1.32 -11.22 6.74
CA MET A 70 -2.64 -11.88 6.60
C MET A 70 -2.79 -12.58 5.25
N LYS A 71 -1.94 -12.26 4.27
CA LYS A 71 -2.03 -12.67 2.86
C LYS A 71 -3.38 -12.31 2.23
N MET A 72 -3.93 -11.17 2.57
CA MET A 72 -5.26 -10.74 2.12
C MET A 72 -5.16 -9.44 1.31
N ILE A 73 -6.04 -9.29 0.34
CA ILE A 73 -6.24 -8.06 -0.40
C ILE A 73 -7.47 -7.35 0.17
N THR A 74 -7.30 -6.11 0.61
CA THR A 74 -8.40 -5.16 0.81
C THR A 74 -8.51 -4.31 -0.45
N TYR A 75 -9.72 -4.08 -0.92
CA TYR A 75 -9.96 -3.33 -2.14
C TYR A 75 -11.13 -2.37 -2.04
N LYS A 76 -11.03 -1.29 -2.80
CA LYS A 76 -12.13 -0.39 -3.12
C LYS A 76 -12.17 -0.22 -4.63
N ILE A 77 -13.26 -0.64 -5.24
CA ILE A 77 -13.44 -0.63 -6.70
C ILE A 77 -14.60 0.29 -7.03
N THR A 78 -14.36 1.23 -7.94
CA THR A 78 -15.40 2.07 -8.54
C THR A 78 -15.41 1.84 -10.05
N TRP A 79 -16.61 1.81 -10.65
CA TRP A 79 -16.73 1.59 -12.08
C TRP A 79 -17.95 2.28 -12.66
N GLN A 80 -17.86 2.53 -13.95
CA GLN A 80 -18.92 2.94 -14.84
C GLN A 80 -18.78 2.15 -16.14
N LEU A 81 -19.77 1.32 -16.50
CA LEU A 81 -19.80 0.61 -17.77
C LEU A 81 -20.03 1.59 -18.92
N GLY A 82 -19.57 1.24 -20.11
CA GLY A 82 -19.71 2.09 -21.30
C GLY A 82 -21.15 2.24 -21.78
N ASN A 83 -22.00 1.23 -21.58
CA ASN A 83 -23.42 1.31 -21.85
C ASN A 83 -24.21 1.57 -20.54
N PRO A 84 -24.90 2.71 -20.43
CA PRO A 84 -25.66 3.05 -19.20
C PRO A 84 -26.86 2.11 -18.94
N SER A 85 -27.28 1.35 -19.93
CA SER A 85 -28.33 0.31 -19.79
C SER A 85 -27.76 -1.08 -19.50
N ALA A 86 -26.44 -1.26 -19.53
CA ALA A 86 -25.81 -2.53 -19.19
C ALA A 86 -25.87 -2.79 -17.67
N THR A 87 -25.77 -4.05 -17.32
CA THR A 87 -25.67 -4.50 -15.93
C THR A 87 -24.31 -5.11 -15.67
N THR A 88 -23.76 -4.90 -14.49
CA THR A 88 -22.58 -5.61 -14.02
C THR A 88 -22.98 -7.05 -13.71
N THR A 89 -22.35 -8.01 -14.36
CA THR A 89 -22.72 -9.43 -14.28
C THR A 89 -21.75 -10.23 -13.44
N ASN A 90 -20.48 -9.86 -13.45
CA ASN A 90 -19.45 -10.57 -12.71
C ASN A 90 -18.26 -9.65 -12.40
N MET A 91 -17.48 -10.03 -11.37
CA MET A 91 -16.25 -9.34 -11.01
C MET A 91 -15.28 -10.34 -10.39
N HIS A 92 -14.01 -10.32 -10.82
CA HIS A 92 -13.01 -11.29 -10.35
C HIS A 92 -11.63 -10.69 -10.22
N PHE A 93 -10.84 -11.27 -9.33
CA PHE A 93 -9.39 -11.26 -9.44
C PHE A 93 -8.95 -12.48 -10.24
N HIS A 94 -8.03 -12.26 -11.16
CA HIS A 94 -7.40 -13.27 -12.00
C HIS A 94 -5.90 -13.32 -11.73
N GLY A 95 -5.30 -14.48 -11.91
CA GLY A 95 -3.87 -14.64 -11.78
C GLY A 95 -3.44 -16.06 -12.10
N SER A 96 -2.21 -16.21 -12.57
CA SER A 96 -1.62 -17.51 -12.85
C SER A 96 -0.09 -17.43 -12.84
N GLU A 97 0.57 -18.57 -12.91
CA GLU A 97 2.03 -18.67 -13.01
C GLU A 97 2.57 -17.95 -14.26
N THR A 98 1.83 -18.05 -15.37
CA THR A 98 2.16 -17.41 -16.65
C THR A 98 1.44 -16.07 -16.84
N GLY A 99 0.77 -15.54 -15.81
CA GLY A 99 0.01 -14.28 -15.87
C GLY A 99 0.89 -13.10 -16.26
N SER A 100 0.35 -12.24 -17.11
CA SER A 100 0.96 -10.97 -17.51
C SER A 100 -0.12 -10.00 -18.00
N ASP A 101 0.28 -8.78 -18.33
CA ASP A 101 -0.64 -7.77 -18.87
C ASP A 101 -1.15 -8.14 -20.28
N LEU A 102 -0.49 -9.08 -20.95
CA LEU A 102 -0.75 -9.47 -22.34
C LEU A 102 -1.50 -10.79 -22.48
N VAL A 103 -1.89 -11.44 -21.39
CA VAL A 103 -2.62 -12.71 -21.42
C VAL A 103 -3.82 -12.69 -20.49
N SER A 104 -4.84 -13.45 -20.84
CA SER A 104 -5.94 -13.77 -19.93
C SER A 104 -5.55 -14.96 -19.05
N SER A 105 -5.90 -14.89 -17.80
CA SER A 105 -5.68 -15.94 -16.78
C SER A 105 -7.00 -16.45 -16.24
N GLY A 106 -6.99 -17.61 -15.60
CA GLY A 106 -8.15 -18.14 -14.89
C GLY A 106 -8.54 -17.27 -13.68
N VAL A 107 -9.77 -17.43 -13.22
CA VAL A 107 -10.27 -16.79 -12.01
C VAL A 107 -9.49 -17.33 -10.81
N ALA A 108 -8.86 -16.42 -10.06
CA ALA A 108 -8.18 -16.73 -8.81
C ALA A 108 -9.13 -16.56 -7.62
N ILE A 109 -9.91 -15.46 -7.59
CA ILE A 109 -10.88 -15.17 -6.53
C ILE A 109 -12.07 -14.43 -7.15
N GLY A 110 -13.28 -14.96 -6.89
CA GLY A 110 -14.53 -14.26 -7.20
C GLY A 110 -14.78 -13.10 -6.24
N ILE A 111 -15.32 -12.01 -6.78
CA ILE A 111 -15.75 -10.85 -6.01
C ILE A 111 -17.27 -10.82 -6.00
N THR A 112 -17.89 -10.71 -4.83
CA THR A 112 -19.34 -10.71 -4.66
C THR A 112 -19.82 -9.45 -3.95
N GLY A 113 -21.14 -9.20 -3.95
CA GLY A 113 -21.74 -8.06 -3.27
C GLY A 113 -21.65 -6.75 -4.04
N PHE A 114 -21.25 -6.77 -5.30
CA PHE A 114 -21.25 -5.59 -6.18
C PHE A 114 -22.66 -5.19 -6.61
N ALA A 115 -22.86 -3.90 -6.89
CA ALA A 115 -24.09 -3.41 -7.48
C ALA A 115 -24.24 -3.94 -8.92
N THR A 116 -25.43 -4.42 -9.26
CA THR A 116 -25.72 -4.97 -10.58
C THR A 116 -26.06 -3.91 -11.63
N GLY A 117 -26.06 -2.62 -11.28
CA GLY A 117 -26.25 -1.52 -12.25
C GLY A 117 -25.04 -1.32 -13.17
N SER A 118 -25.15 -0.32 -14.05
CA SER A 118 -24.04 0.07 -14.94
C SER A 118 -22.91 0.79 -14.24
N ALA A 119 -23.09 1.20 -13.00
CA ALA A 119 -22.08 1.86 -12.18
C ALA A 119 -22.16 1.37 -10.74
N GLY A 120 -21.06 1.47 -10.03
CA GLY A 120 -21.03 1.13 -8.61
C GLY A 120 -19.74 1.47 -7.90
N LEU A 121 -19.80 1.23 -6.59
CA LEU A 121 -18.67 1.25 -5.68
C LEU A 121 -18.77 0.01 -4.79
N LEU A 122 -17.66 -0.69 -4.64
CA LEU A 122 -17.56 -1.84 -3.76
C LEU A 122 -16.29 -1.73 -2.91
N ASN A 123 -16.46 -1.89 -1.59
CA ASN A 123 -15.35 -2.14 -0.68
C ASN A 123 -15.40 -3.61 -0.25
N GLY A 124 -14.26 -4.25 -0.20
CA GLY A 124 -14.20 -5.65 0.20
C GLY A 124 -12.82 -6.12 0.59
N MET A 125 -12.76 -7.38 0.97
CA MET A 125 -11.54 -8.06 1.33
C MET A 125 -11.60 -9.51 0.81
N THR A 126 -10.49 -10.05 0.37
CA THR A 126 -10.40 -11.44 -0.08
C THR A 126 -10.27 -12.39 1.11
N ILE A 127 -10.48 -13.68 0.88
CA ILE A 127 -9.91 -14.72 1.74
C ILE A 127 -8.38 -14.65 1.68
N ALA A 128 -7.70 -15.32 2.60
CA ALA A 128 -6.25 -15.40 2.55
C ALA A 128 -5.78 -16.11 1.27
N LEU A 129 -4.82 -15.48 0.59
CA LEU A 129 -4.16 -16.06 -0.59
C LEU A 129 -3.27 -17.22 -0.17
N THR A 130 -3.13 -18.22 -1.04
CA THR A 130 -2.05 -19.19 -0.91
C THR A 130 -0.69 -18.53 -1.14
N ASP A 131 0.39 -19.18 -0.72
CA ASP A 131 1.76 -18.66 -0.95
C ASP A 131 2.05 -18.45 -2.44
N VAL A 132 1.57 -19.36 -3.29
CA VAL A 132 1.69 -19.26 -4.74
C VAL A 132 0.94 -18.05 -5.27
N GLN A 133 -0.30 -17.84 -4.84
CA GLN A 133 -1.11 -16.69 -5.25
C GLN A 133 -0.50 -15.37 -4.79
N ALA A 134 0.01 -15.32 -3.56
CA ALA A 134 0.70 -14.14 -3.03
C ALA A 134 1.96 -13.82 -3.86
N ALA A 135 2.77 -14.82 -4.19
CA ALA A 135 3.95 -14.64 -5.03
C ALA A 135 3.59 -14.15 -6.44
N GLN A 136 2.53 -14.69 -7.05
CA GLN A 136 2.03 -14.26 -8.36
C GLN A 136 1.54 -12.79 -8.31
N LEU A 137 0.78 -12.44 -7.27
CA LEU A 137 0.30 -11.07 -7.07
C LEU A 137 1.46 -10.09 -6.94
N LEU A 138 2.45 -10.38 -6.09
CA LEU A 138 3.62 -9.55 -5.88
C LEU A 138 4.51 -9.45 -7.12
N ALA A 139 4.52 -10.48 -7.96
CA ALA A 139 5.20 -10.48 -9.25
C ALA A 139 4.43 -9.71 -10.35
N GLY A 140 3.28 -9.11 -10.02
CA GLY A 140 2.47 -8.35 -10.97
C GLY A 140 1.78 -9.20 -12.03
N LYS A 141 1.48 -10.45 -11.72
CA LYS A 141 0.82 -11.39 -12.63
C LYS A 141 -0.71 -11.44 -12.45
N TRP A 142 -1.25 -10.51 -11.66
CA TRP A 142 -2.67 -10.44 -11.33
C TRP A 142 -3.33 -9.22 -11.92
N TYR A 143 -4.62 -9.35 -12.20
CA TYR A 143 -5.51 -8.27 -12.58
C TYR A 143 -6.89 -8.44 -11.96
N VAL A 144 -7.66 -7.37 -11.90
CA VAL A 144 -9.09 -7.39 -11.61
C VAL A 144 -9.84 -7.06 -12.89
N ASN A 145 -10.98 -7.75 -13.14
CA ASN A 145 -11.86 -7.36 -14.21
C ASN A 145 -13.33 -7.34 -13.83
N ILE A 146 -14.11 -6.63 -14.64
CA ILE A 146 -15.55 -6.43 -14.48
C ILE A 146 -16.21 -6.85 -15.79
N HIS A 147 -17.17 -7.76 -15.68
CA HIS A 147 -18.00 -8.23 -16.78
C HIS A 147 -19.32 -7.47 -16.82
N SER A 148 -19.85 -7.27 -18.02
CA SER A 148 -21.15 -6.65 -18.22
C SER A 148 -22.08 -7.51 -19.06
N SER A 149 -23.37 -7.17 -19.06
CA SER A 149 -24.36 -7.82 -19.91
C SER A 149 -24.12 -7.58 -21.40
N THR A 150 -23.34 -6.55 -21.76
CA THR A 150 -22.97 -6.23 -23.14
C THR A 150 -21.60 -6.78 -23.54
N VAL A 151 -20.72 -7.03 -22.56
CA VAL A 151 -19.39 -7.60 -22.80
C VAL A 151 -19.13 -8.69 -21.74
N GLY A 152 -19.69 -9.87 -22.01
CA GLY A 152 -19.65 -11.00 -21.06
C GLY A 152 -18.26 -11.62 -20.87
N SER A 153 -17.31 -11.36 -21.76
CA SER A 153 -15.91 -11.79 -21.60
C SER A 153 -15.08 -10.94 -20.63
N GLY A 154 -15.58 -9.79 -20.24
CA GLY A 154 -14.91 -8.76 -19.46
C GLY A 154 -14.91 -7.43 -20.19
N GLU A 155 -15.45 -6.38 -19.58
CA GLU A 155 -15.54 -5.04 -20.17
C GLU A 155 -14.42 -4.13 -19.69
N LEU A 156 -14.04 -4.24 -18.41
CA LEU A 156 -13.01 -3.41 -17.77
C LEU A 156 -11.99 -4.27 -17.06
N ARG A 157 -10.72 -4.04 -17.32
CA ARG A 157 -9.60 -4.71 -16.65
C ARG A 157 -8.61 -3.70 -16.11
N GLY A 158 -8.02 -4.01 -14.96
CA GLY A 158 -6.89 -3.29 -14.38
C GLY A 158 -5.80 -4.23 -13.92
N ASN A 159 -4.59 -4.08 -14.43
CA ASN A 159 -3.44 -4.90 -14.07
C ASN A 159 -2.84 -4.39 -12.74
N ILE A 160 -2.64 -5.29 -11.78
CA ILE A 160 -2.20 -4.94 -10.42
C ILE A 160 -0.67 -4.92 -10.39
N LYS A 161 -0.11 -3.74 -10.12
CA LYS A 161 1.34 -3.53 -9.92
C LYS A 161 1.55 -2.73 -8.65
N PHE A 162 2.34 -3.27 -7.75
CA PHE A 162 2.81 -2.53 -6.57
C PHE A 162 4.14 -1.84 -6.88
N ASN A 163 4.24 -0.60 -6.46
CA ASN A 163 5.47 0.20 -6.56
C ASN A 163 6.38 -0.06 -5.36
#